data_3b4490e6fafd3fd9318686524af659f9
#
_entry.id   3b4490e6fafd3fd9318686524af659f9
#
_cell.length_a   1.000
_cell.length_b   1.000
_cell.length_c   1.000
_cell.angle_alpha   90.00
_cell.angle_beta   90.00
_cell.angle_gamma   90.00
#
_symmetry.space_group_name_H-M   'P 1'
#
loop_
_entity.id
_entity.type
_entity.pdbx_description
1 polymer ?
#
loop_
_entity_poly.entity_id
_entity_poly.type
_entity_poly.pdbx_seq_one_letter_code
_entity_poly.pdbx_strand_id
1 'polypeptide(L)'
;MVMSYNDKRLKLISEEILEPERPIIDAHHHLWKTRQKEGRYVLEDLWDDTESGHNIRKTVFVECCSSYGEDGPDHLKSVGETNFVAALARNSEKDPDKATIAAIIGYANLIEIDDLKEVLDAHQAVGHGLFRGIRGMPRNKRHRDFPYWHDDYRAGVKALGDLGLTNDTWHPFDHNRDFLAFAKAVPRTTIILNHFGGLLGGLVRSSKDDVYDEWRKDMAEVAECPNVVAKL
;
A
#
# COMPACT_ATOMS: atom_id res chain seq x y z
N MET A 1 6.43 -2.76 -25.76
CA MET A 1 5.40 -3.51 -25.03
C MET A 1 5.89 -4.95 -24.89
N VAL A 2 6.49 -5.29 -23.76
CA VAL A 2 6.89 -6.68 -23.48
C VAL A 2 5.67 -7.30 -22.82
N MET A 3 4.86 -8.02 -23.60
CA MET A 3 3.79 -8.85 -23.05
C MET A 3 4.43 -9.81 -22.05
N SER A 4 4.06 -9.72 -20.79
CA SER A 4 4.58 -10.61 -19.77
C SER A 4 4.15 -12.04 -20.08
N TYR A 5 4.92 -13.00 -19.63
CA TYR A 5 4.58 -14.43 -19.77
C TYR A 5 3.17 -14.77 -19.22
N ASN A 6 2.67 -13.94 -18.29
CA ASN A 6 1.33 -14.03 -17.72
C ASN A 6 0.20 -13.65 -18.68
N ASP A 7 0.38 -12.68 -19.59
CA ASP A 7 -0.70 -12.21 -20.47
C ASP A 7 -1.25 -13.32 -21.39
N LYS A 8 -0.39 -14.24 -21.82
CA LYS A 8 -0.81 -15.39 -22.63
C LYS A 8 -1.59 -16.43 -21.81
N ARG A 9 -1.25 -16.60 -20.53
CA ARG A 9 -1.93 -17.55 -19.63
C ARG A 9 -3.27 -17.03 -19.16
N LEU A 10 -3.36 -15.75 -18.81
CA LEU A 10 -4.61 -15.09 -18.40
C LEU A 10 -5.68 -15.17 -19.51
N LYS A 11 -5.28 -15.05 -20.78
CA LYS A 11 -6.20 -15.22 -21.93
C LYS A 11 -6.73 -16.64 -22.15
N LEU A 12 -6.14 -17.64 -21.49
CA LEU A 12 -6.59 -19.05 -21.57
C LEU A 12 -7.66 -19.39 -20.53
N ILE A 13 -7.87 -18.52 -19.54
CA ILE A 13 -8.86 -18.72 -18.49
C ILE A 13 -9.90 -17.63 -18.67
N SER A 14 -11.14 -18.03 -18.92
CA SER A 14 -12.30 -17.17 -18.94
C SER A 14 -13.26 -17.68 -17.87
N GLU A 15 -13.43 -16.92 -16.80
CA GLU A 15 -14.37 -17.24 -15.73
C GLU A 15 -15.52 -16.23 -15.76
N GLU A 16 -16.70 -16.71 -15.41
CA GLU A 16 -17.86 -15.83 -15.25
C GLU A 16 -17.74 -15.01 -13.98
N ILE A 17 -18.00 -13.70 -14.07
CA ILE A 17 -18.07 -12.82 -12.91
C ILE A 17 -19.34 -13.12 -12.15
N LEU A 18 -19.23 -13.63 -10.91
CA LEU A 18 -20.37 -14.09 -10.14
C LEU A 18 -21.30 -12.96 -9.69
N GLU A 19 -20.76 -11.79 -9.37
CA GLU A 19 -21.51 -10.64 -8.88
C GLU A 19 -21.08 -9.35 -9.63
N PRO A 20 -21.38 -9.19 -10.92
CA PRO A 20 -20.89 -8.06 -11.74
C PRO A 20 -21.38 -6.70 -11.24
N GLU A 21 -22.53 -6.64 -10.58
CA GLU A 21 -23.12 -5.40 -10.06
C GLU A 21 -22.61 -5.02 -8.65
N ARG A 22 -21.86 -5.89 -8.00
CA ARG A 22 -21.35 -5.62 -6.64
C ARG A 22 -20.35 -4.48 -6.65
N PRO A 23 -20.62 -3.37 -5.93
CA PRO A 23 -19.67 -2.26 -5.89
C PRO A 23 -18.41 -2.67 -5.11
N ILE A 24 -17.26 -2.44 -5.73
CA ILE A 24 -15.94 -2.77 -5.19
C ILE A 24 -15.12 -1.49 -4.99
N ILE A 25 -14.37 -1.47 -3.89
CA ILE A 25 -13.25 -0.56 -3.68
C ILE A 25 -11.97 -1.36 -3.83
N ASP A 26 -11.20 -1.08 -4.89
CA ASP A 26 -9.83 -1.63 -5.00
C ASP A 26 -8.93 -0.93 -4.00
N ALA A 27 -8.51 -1.67 -2.98
CA ALA A 27 -7.78 -1.12 -1.84
C ALA A 27 -6.28 -0.92 -2.09
N HIS A 28 -5.74 -1.29 -3.29
CA HIS A 28 -4.30 -1.25 -3.50
C HIS A 28 -3.89 -1.22 -4.97
N HIS A 29 -3.61 -0.04 -5.50
CA HIS A 29 -2.96 0.09 -6.81
C HIS A 29 -1.78 1.08 -6.76
N HIS A 30 -1.01 1.10 -7.82
CA HIS A 30 0.12 2.01 -8.01
C HIS A 30 -0.03 2.73 -9.34
N LEU A 31 0.59 3.92 -9.46
CA LEU A 31 0.64 4.70 -10.69
C LEU A 31 2.05 5.25 -10.91
N TRP A 32 2.51 5.25 -12.15
CA TRP A 32 3.80 5.83 -12.53
C TRP A 32 3.81 6.34 -13.96
N LYS A 33 4.50 7.47 -14.20
CA LYS A 33 4.67 8.04 -15.54
C LYS A 33 5.62 7.20 -16.38
N THR A 34 6.69 6.71 -15.77
CA THR A 34 7.72 5.91 -16.44
C THR A 34 8.37 4.99 -15.42
N ARG A 35 8.51 3.72 -15.77
CA ARG A 35 9.25 2.72 -15.00
C ARG A 35 10.06 1.87 -15.96
N GLN A 36 11.34 1.64 -15.67
CA GLN A 36 12.32 1.14 -16.67
C GLN A 36 11.90 -0.13 -17.42
N LYS A 37 11.17 -1.04 -16.79
CA LYS A 37 10.75 -2.32 -17.39
C LYS A 37 9.25 -2.40 -17.64
N GLU A 38 8.46 -1.69 -16.86
CA GLU A 38 7.00 -1.76 -16.86
C GLU A 38 6.36 -0.68 -17.76
N GLY A 39 7.16 0.31 -18.22
CA GLY A 39 6.65 1.40 -19.03
C GLY A 39 5.84 2.42 -18.25
N ARG A 40 4.71 2.86 -18.80
CA ARG A 40 3.76 3.80 -18.20
C ARG A 40 2.59 3.02 -17.62
N TYR A 41 2.08 3.46 -16.45
CA TYR A 41 0.78 3.06 -15.91
C TYR A 41 0.17 4.26 -15.18
N VAL A 42 -0.79 4.91 -15.79
CA VAL A 42 -1.45 6.13 -15.30
C VAL A 42 -2.97 5.94 -15.29
N LEU A 43 -3.73 7.02 -15.17
CA LEU A 43 -5.18 6.96 -14.96
C LEU A 43 -5.93 6.21 -16.08
N GLU A 44 -5.55 6.41 -17.32
CA GLU A 44 -6.18 5.73 -18.47
C GLU A 44 -5.94 4.22 -18.41
N ASP A 45 -4.71 3.81 -18.08
CA ASP A 45 -4.35 2.39 -17.95
C ASP A 45 -5.08 1.74 -16.74
N LEU A 46 -5.25 2.49 -15.64
CA LEU A 46 -6.04 2.05 -14.48
C LEU A 46 -7.53 1.87 -14.85
N TRP A 47 -8.09 2.77 -15.65
CA TRP A 47 -9.47 2.64 -16.10
C TRP A 47 -9.68 1.43 -16.99
N ASP A 48 -8.74 1.13 -17.89
CA ASP A 48 -8.80 -0.09 -18.72
C ASP A 48 -8.89 -1.36 -17.83
N ASP A 49 -8.16 -1.39 -16.71
CA ASP A 49 -8.22 -2.51 -15.76
C ASP A 49 -9.52 -2.50 -14.94
N THR A 50 -9.98 -1.36 -14.44
CA THR A 50 -11.19 -1.27 -13.61
C THR A 50 -12.49 -1.49 -14.41
N GLU A 51 -12.46 -1.31 -15.72
CA GLU A 51 -13.58 -1.56 -16.65
C GLU A 51 -13.60 -3.01 -17.18
N SER A 52 -12.76 -3.91 -16.64
CA SER A 52 -12.64 -5.30 -17.12
C SER A 52 -13.81 -6.23 -16.78
N GLY A 53 -14.90 -5.69 -16.22
CA GLY A 53 -16.16 -6.41 -16.00
C GLY A 53 -16.65 -6.43 -14.55
N HIS A 54 -15.80 -6.12 -13.58
CA HIS A 54 -16.20 -5.88 -12.20
C HIS A 54 -16.66 -4.43 -11.98
N ASN A 55 -17.58 -4.21 -11.05
CA ASN A 55 -18.07 -2.87 -10.72
C ASN A 55 -17.13 -2.16 -9.72
N ILE A 56 -15.92 -1.82 -10.17
CA ILE A 56 -14.95 -1.09 -9.35
C ILE A 56 -15.31 0.39 -9.38
N ARG A 57 -15.72 0.92 -8.24
CA ARG A 57 -16.20 2.31 -8.11
C ARG A 57 -15.13 3.26 -7.57
N LYS A 58 -14.26 2.77 -6.71
CA LYS A 58 -13.20 3.56 -6.07
C LYS A 58 -11.93 2.76 -5.98
N THR A 59 -10.79 3.47 -5.95
CA THR A 59 -9.49 2.86 -5.77
C THR A 59 -8.68 3.60 -4.70
N VAL A 60 -7.72 2.92 -4.08
CA VAL A 60 -6.76 3.50 -3.14
C VAL A 60 -5.36 3.40 -3.72
N PHE A 61 -4.75 4.53 -3.96
CA PHE A 61 -3.35 4.58 -4.36
C PHE A 61 -2.45 4.30 -3.17
N VAL A 62 -1.44 3.45 -3.37
CA VAL A 62 -0.37 3.20 -2.40
C VAL A 62 0.97 3.59 -3.01
N GLU A 63 1.81 4.26 -2.25
CA GLU A 63 3.13 4.71 -2.68
C GLU A 63 3.93 3.62 -3.40
N CYS A 64 4.72 3.99 -4.41
CA CYS A 64 5.53 3.05 -5.17
C CYS A 64 6.89 3.61 -5.62
N CYS A 65 7.33 4.68 -4.98
CA CYS A 65 8.59 5.39 -5.28
C CYS A 65 8.62 6.03 -6.67
N SER A 66 7.49 6.46 -7.17
CA SER A 66 7.39 7.14 -8.45
C SER A 66 7.17 8.64 -8.28
N SER A 67 7.53 9.44 -9.29
CA SER A 67 7.21 10.88 -9.32
C SER A 67 7.63 11.67 -8.08
N TYR A 68 8.72 11.29 -7.42
CA TYR A 68 9.30 12.04 -6.32
C TYR A 68 9.82 13.38 -6.81
N GLY A 69 9.81 14.40 -5.93
CA GLY A 69 10.41 15.68 -6.22
C GLY A 69 11.91 15.56 -6.52
N GLU A 70 12.39 16.30 -7.51
CA GLU A 70 13.81 16.33 -7.85
C GLU A 70 14.58 17.30 -6.95
N ASP A 71 13.95 18.43 -6.63
CA ASP A 71 14.50 19.52 -5.84
C ASP A 71 14.03 19.51 -4.39
N GLY A 72 14.73 20.25 -3.52
CA GLY A 72 14.38 20.45 -2.12
C GLY A 72 14.96 19.40 -1.17
N PRO A 73 14.56 19.44 0.12
CA PRO A 73 15.03 18.50 1.13
C PRO A 73 14.62 17.06 0.83
N ASP A 74 15.52 16.12 1.10
CA ASP A 74 15.31 14.70 0.77
C ASP A 74 14.06 14.11 1.46
N HIS A 75 13.76 14.53 2.69
CA HIS A 75 12.59 14.07 3.43
C HIS A 75 11.25 14.51 2.81
N LEU A 76 11.22 15.59 2.02
CA LEU A 76 10.03 16.09 1.33
C LEU A 76 9.85 15.54 -0.10
N LYS A 77 10.84 14.86 -0.67
CA LYS A 77 10.77 14.40 -2.06
C LYS A 77 9.60 13.45 -2.34
N SER A 78 9.22 12.63 -1.37
CA SER A 78 8.07 11.70 -1.50
C SER A 78 6.72 12.42 -1.67
N VAL A 79 6.61 13.68 -1.23
CA VAL A 79 5.41 14.51 -1.37
C VAL A 79 5.06 14.74 -2.85
N GLY A 80 6.07 14.73 -3.74
CA GLY A 80 5.87 14.83 -5.20
C GLY A 80 4.97 13.71 -5.76
N GLU A 81 5.08 12.49 -5.23
CA GLU A 81 4.21 11.38 -5.63
C GLU A 81 2.76 11.62 -5.21
N THR A 82 2.52 12.08 -3.97
CA THR A 82 1.18 12.45 -3.51
C THR A 82 0.56 13.56 -4.36
N ASN A 83 1.34 14.60 -4.71
CA ASN A 83 0.88 15.68 -5.58
C ASN A 83 0.52 15.19 -6.98
N PHE A 84 1.35 14.31 -7.56
CA PHE A 84 1.09 13.69 -8.85
C PHE A 84 -0.24 12.91 -8.83
N VAL A 85 -0.43 12.05 -7.84
CA VAL A 85 -1.63 11.22 -7.73
C VAL A 85 -2.87 12.05 -7.41
N ALA A 86 -2.77 13.08 -6.58
CA ALA A 86 -3.86 13.99 -6.30
C ALA A 86 -4.34 14.74 -7.56
N ALA A 87 -3.45 15.05 -8.50
CA ALA A 87 -3.83 15.61 -9.79
C ALA A 87 -4.61 14.59 -10.65
N LEU A 88 -4.17 13.32 -10.67
CA LEU A 88 -4.90 12.25 -11.37
C LEU A 88 -6.25 11.96 -10.70
N ALA A 89 -6.33 12.00 -9.37
CA ALA A 89 -7.59 11.83 -8.64
C ALA A 89 -8.63 12.88 -9.04
N ARG A 90 -8.25 14.17 -9.09
CA ARG A 90 -9.15 15.24 -9.58
C ARG A 90 -9.58 15.02 -11.05
N ASN A 91 -8.74 14.41 -11.87
CA ASN A 91 -9.12 14.05 -13.23
C ASN A 91 -10.09 12.87 -13.25
N SER A 92 -9.93 11.89 -12.36
CA SER A 92 -10.83 10.74 -12.26
C SER A 92 -12.26 11.12 -11.83
N GLU A 93 -12.43 12.23 -11.12
CA GLU A 93 -13.75 12.73 -10.70
C GLU A 93 -14.56 13.38 -11.85
N LYS A 94 -13.92 13.66 -13.01
CA LYS A 94 -14.60 14.30 -14.14
C LYS A 94 -15.48 13.34 -14.93
N ASP A 95 -15.26 12.04 -14.81
CA ASP A 95 -16.04 11.00 -15.46
C ASP A 95 -16.78 10.17 -14.39
N PRO A 96 -18.10 10.41 -14.19
CA PRO A 96 -18.87 9.75 -13.14
C PRO A 96 -19.09 8.24 -13.38
N ASP A 97 -18.88 7.78 -14.61
CA ASP A 97 -19.07 6.38 -14.99
C ASP A 97 -17.84 5.53 -14.69
N LYS A 98 -16.69 6.17 -14.44
CA LYS A 98 -15.41 5.49 -14.18
C LYS A 98 -15.02 5.45 -12.71
N ALA A 99 -14.12 4.53 -12.36
CA ALA A 99 -13.58 4.43 -11.00
C ALA A 99 -12.79 5.71 -10.63
N THR A 100 -12.99 6.19 -9.39
CA THR A 100 -12.29 7.36 -8.86
C THR A 100 -11.19 6.96 -7.88
N ILE A 101 -10.07 7.69 -7.89
CA ILE A 101 -9.02 7.55 -6.87
C ILE A 101 -9.52 8.26 -5.60
N ALA A 102 -9.89 7.50 -4.58
CA ALA A 102 -10.58 8.00 -3.38
C ALA A 102 -9.68 8.18 -2.15
N ALA A 103 -8.48 7.61 -2.17
CA ALA A 103 -7.51 7.78 -1.09
C ALA A 103 -6.07 7.62 -1.61
N ILE A 104 -5.14 8.23 -0.88
CA ILE A 104 -3.70 8.20 -1.16
C ILE A 104 -2.96 7.80 0.11
N ILE A 105 -2.15 6.76 -0.01
CA ILE A 105 -1.16 6.34 0.99
C ILE A 105 0.21 6.77 0.47
N GLY A 106 0.83 7.72 1.16
CA GLY A 106 2.14 8.26 0.80
C GLY A 106 3.30 7.53 1.49
N TYR A 107 4.50 8.08 1.34
CA TYR A 107 5.70 7.61 2.02
C TYR A 107 6.27 8.68 2.96
N ALA A 108 6.65 8.25 4.17
CA ALA A 108 7.53 8.99 5.06
C ALA A 108 8.49 8.01 5.75
N ASN A 109 9.68 8.47 6.12
CA ASN A 109 10.55 7.68 6.99
C ASN A 109 10.10 7.83 8.43
N LEU A 110 9.41 6.82 8.95
CA LEU A 110 8.83 6.85 10.29
C LEU A 110 9.85 6.71 11.44
N ILE A 111 11.14 6.52 11.12
CA ILE A 111 12.23 6.52 12.10
C ILE A 111 12.79 7.92 12.30
N GLU A 112 12.72 8.78 11.28
CA GLU A 112 13.20 10.17 11.32
C GLU A 112 12.07 11.06 11.85
N ILE A 113 11.83 11.00 13.18
CA ILE A 113 10.69 11.65 13.83
C ILE A 113 10.78 13.17 13.87
N ASP A 114 11.97 13.75 13.83
CA ASP A 114 12.17 15.20 13.87
C ASP A 114 11.54 15.89 12.64
N ASP A 115 11.64 15.28 11.46
CA ASP A 115 11.11 15.80 10.21
C ASP A 115 9.66 15.31 9.92
N LEU A 116 9.18 14.32 10.68
CA LEU A 116 7.93 13.62 10.38
C LEU A 116 6.72 14.56 10.28
N LYS A 117 6.61 15.51 11.20
CA LYS A 117 5.49 16.46 11.20
C LYS A 117 5.46 17.30 9.91
N GLU A 118 6.61 17.81 9.49
CA GLU A 118 6.72 18.61 8.25
C GLU A 118 6.31 17.79 7.03
N VAL A 119 6.78 16.53 6.94
CA VAL A 119 6.44 15.62 5.85
C VAL A 119 4.93 15.33 5.81
N LEU A 120 4.31 15.05 6.96
CA LEU A 120 2.86 14.77 7.03
C LEU A 120 2.02 16.00 6.66
N ASP A 121 2.38 17.17 7.15
CA ASP A 121 1.71 18.43 6.82
C ASP A 121 1.82 18.71 5.30
N ALA A 122 2.98 18.45 4.70
CA ALA A 122 3.19 18.62 3.26
C ALA A 122 2.34 17.64 2.44
N HIS A 123 2.26 16.36 2.84
CA HIS A 123 1.36 15.39 2.21
C HIS A 123 -0.11 15.80 2.31
N GLN A 124 -0.55 16.28 3.48
CA GLN A 124 -1.92 16.76 3.67
C GLN A 124 -2.24 17.95 2.76
N ALA A 125 -1.31 18.90 2.65
CA ALA A 125 -1.49 20.11 1.84
C ALA A 125 -1.69 19.76 0.35
N VAL A 126 -0.85 18.89 -0.24
CA VAL A 126 -0.95 18.52 -1.66
C VAL A 126 -1.96 17.42 -1.94
N GLY A 127 -2.35 16.64 -0.92
CA GLY A 127 -3.29 15.53 -1.02
C GLY A 127 -4.76 15.96 -1.18
N HIS A 128 -5.07 17.25 -0.99
CA HIS A 128 -6.41 17.82 -1.16
C HIS A 128 -7.53 17.00 -0.50
N GLY A 129 -7.29 16.54 0.73
CA GLY A 129 -8.25 15.72 1.48
C GLY A 129 -8.29 14.24 1.11
N LEU A 130 -7.43 13.75 0.22
CA LEU A 130 -7.34 12.33 -0.15
C LEU A 130 -6.24 11.57 0.61
N PHE A 131 -5.29 12.28 1.21
CA PHE A 131 -4.22 11.65 2.00
C PHE A 131 -4.80 10.99 3.25
N ARG A 132 -4.48 9.69 3.47
CA ARG A 132 -5.04 8.87 4.55
C ARG A 132 -4.01 8.18 5.41
N GLY A 133 -2.78 8.05 4.96
CA GLY A 133 -1.77 7.32 5.72
C GLY A 133 -0.43 7.22 5.03
N ILE A 134 0.44 6.48 5.67
CA ILE A 134 1.83 6.27 5.25
C ILE A 134 2.12 4.77 5.13
N ARG A 135 2.80 4.39 4.06
CA ARG A 135 3.53 3.13 3.97
C ARG A 135 5.02 3.41 4.20
N GLY A 136 5.38 3.51 5.47
CA GLY A 136 6.70 3.96 5.92
C GLY A 136 7.66 2.83 6.23
N MET A 137 7.98 1.99 5.26
CA MET A 137 9.03 0.98 5.44
C MET A 137 10.39 1.60 5.15
N PRO A 138 11.40 1.42 6.03
CA PRO A 138 12.76 1.89 5.77
C PRO A 138 13.30 1.28 4.48
N ARG A 139 13.74 2.13 3.55
CA ARG A 139 14.27 1.69 2.24
C ARG A 139 15.73 1.28 2.28
N ASN A 140 16.31 1.16 3.46
CA ASN A 140 17.71 0.80 3.59
C ASN A 140 17.91 -0.67 3.25
N LYS A 141 18.45 -0.96 2.07
CA LYS A 141 18.72 -2.31 1.52
C LYS A 141 19.64 -3.18 2.40
N ARG A 142 20.25 -2.60 3.44
CA ARG A 142 21.17 -3.33 4.35
C ARG A 142 20.48 -4.02 5.51
N HIS A 143 19.23 -3.66 5.82
CA HIS A 143 18.51 -4.27 6.93
C HIS A 143 17.44 -5.22 6.38
N ARG A 144 17.69 -6.53 6.53
CA ARG A 144 16.65 -7.57 6.49
C ARG A 144 15.72 -7.48 7.70
N ASP A 145 16.08 -6.61 8.65
CA ASP A 145 15.35 -6.41 9.89
C ASP A 145 14.25 -5.38 9.65
N PHE A 146 13.02 -5.81 9.75
CA PHE A 146 11.87 -4.91 9.72
C PHE A 146 11.89 -4.04 10.98
N PRO A 147 11.46 -2.76 10.90
CA PRO A 147 11.65 -1.78 11.97
C PRO A 147 10.71 -1.95 13.16
N TYR A 148 9.97 -3.03 13.22
CA TYR A 148 8.93 -3.27 14.23
C TYR A 148 9.42 -3.19 15.68
N TRP A 149 10.71 -3.45 15.91
CA TRP A 149 11.36 -3.34 17.21
C TRP A 149 11.95 -1.97 17.51
N HIS A 150 12.04 -1.09 16.52
CA HIS A 150 12.66 0.21 16.67
C HIS A 150 11.70 1.16 17.39
N ASP A 151 12.15 1.78 18.51
CA ASP A 151 11.31 2.66 19.32
C ASP A 151 10.88 3.92 18.54
N ASP A 152 11.78 4.50 17.74
CA ASP A 152 11.45 5.67 16.89
C ASP A 152 10.41 5.30 15.83
N TYR A 153 10.50 4.11 15.22
CA TYR A 153 9.47 3.65 14.29
C TYR A 153 8.10 3.54 14.96
N ARG A 154 8.04 2.95 16.16
CA ARG A 154 6.80 2.87 16.94
C ARG A 154 6.29 4.25 17.34
N ALA A 155 7.20 5.18 17.68
CA ALA A 155 6.84 6.56 17.97
C ALA A 155 6.27 7.26 16.73
N GLY A 156 6.89 7.12 15.56
CA GLY A 156 6.37 7.64 14.28
C GLY A 156 4.98 7.07 13.95
N VAL A 157 4.79 5.76 14.12
CA VAL A 157 3.47 5.12 13.90
C VAL A 157 2.41 5.62 14.90
N LYS A 158 2.77 5.85 16.17
CA LYS A 158 1.83 6.46 17.15
C LYS A 158 1.44 7.86 16.73
N ALA A 159 2.39 8.67 16.22
CA ALA A 159 2.11 10.00 15.71
C ALA A 159 1.12 9.99 14.54
N LEU A 160 1.17 8.98 13.65
CA LEU A 160 0.13 8.80 12.62
C LEU A 160 -1.26 8.59 13.25
N GLY A 161 -1.35 7.72 14.26
CA GLY A 161 -2.62 7.44 14.95
C GLY A 161 -3.19 8.67 15.65
N ASP A 162 -2.36 9.50 16.26
CA ASP A 162 -2.79 10.77 16.90
C ASP A 162 -3.37 11.79 15.89
N LEU A 163 -2.99 11.66 14.60
CA LEU A 163 -3.52 12.46 13.48
C LEU A 163 -4.68 11.77 12.73
N GLY A 164 -5.11 10.57 13.15
CA GLY A 164 -6.11 9.78 12.45
C GLY A 164 -5.65 9.20 11.12
N LEU A 165 -4.33 9.11 10.90
CA LEU A 165 -3.73 8.51 9.72
C LEU A 165 -3.45 7.02 9.95
N THR A 166 -3.45 6.24 8.86
CA THR A 166 -3.14 4.81 8.89
C THR A 166 -1.66 4.52 8.64
N ASN A 167 -1.19 3.37 9.10
CA ASN A 167 0.12 2.84 8.73
C ASN A 167 -0.04 1.57 7.89
N ASP A 168 0.29 1.64 6.61
CA ASP A 168 0.36 0.46 5.73
C ASP A 168 1.69 -0.25 5.93
N THR A 169 1.66 -1.57 6.08
CA THR A 169 2.86 -2.41 6.26
C THR A 169 2.88 -3.55 5.27
N TRP A 170 4.08 -3.98 4.92
CA TRP A 170 4.32 -5.21 4.17
C TRP A 170 5.60 -5.88 4.68
N HIS A 171 5.55 -7.18 4.86
CA HIS A 171 6.70 -7.99 5.27
C HIS A 171 6.51 -9.44 4.80
N PRO A 172 7.58 -10.23 4.64
CA PRO A 172 7.50 -11.68 4.48
C PRO A 172 6.92 -12.36 5.72
N PHE A 173 6.28 -13.51 5.56
CA PHE A 173 5.54 -14.22 6.62
C PHE A 173 6.36 -14.54 7.88
N ASP A 174 7.66 -14.73 7.75
CA ASP A 174 8.59 -15.00 8.86
C ASP A 174 8.73 -13.83 9.85
N HIS A 175 8.21 -12.64 9.52
CA HIS A 175 8.10 -11.49 10.41
C HIS A 175 6.71 -11.29 11.03
N ASN A 176 5.77 -12.20 10.84
CA ASN A 176 4.41 -12.07 11.40
C ASN A 176 4.41 -11.95 12.92
N ARG A 177 5.32 -12.64 13.61
CA ARG A 177 5.46 -12.54 15.07
C ARG A 177 5.96 -11.18 15.54
N ASP A 178 6.92 -10.61 14.82
CA ASP A 178 7.43 -9.26 15.08
C ASP A 178 6.33 -8.22 14.83
N PHE A 179 5.58 -8.40 13.73
CA PHE A 179 4.42 -7.58 13.42
C PHE A 179 3.34 -7.65 14.49
N LEU A 180 3.00 -8.82 15.00
CA LEU A 180 2.03 -8.98 16.08
C LEU A 180 2.43 -8.21 17.34
N ALA A 181 3.70 -8.31 17.73
CA ALA A 181 4.23 -7.57 18.89
C ALA A 181 4.20 -6.05 18.65
N PHE A 182 4.51 -5.61 17.43
CA PHE A 182 4.40 -4.22 17.02
C PHE A 182 2.95 -3.72 17.05
N ALA A 183 2.01 -4.45 16.47
CA ALA A 183 0.59 -4.06 16.44
C ALA A 183 0.03 -3.84 17.86
N LYS A 184 0.39 -4.73 18.79
CA LYS A 184 0.03 -4.60 20.22
C LYS A 184 0.68 -3.39 20.91
N ALA A 185 1.84 -2.94 20.43
CA ALA A 185 2.57 -1.79 21.00
C ALA A 185 2.01 -0.43 20.54
N VAL A 186 1.20 -0.39 19.47
CA VAL A 186 0.62 0.84 18.88
C VAL A 186 -0.91 0.74 18.74
N PRO A 187 -1.66 0.46 19.82
CA PRO A 187 -3.07 0.06 19.75
C PRO A 187 -4.04 1.17 19.25
N ARG A 188 -3.58 2.43 19.23
CA ARG A 188 -4.40 3.57 18.79
C ARG A 188 -4.24 3.91 17.30
N THR A 189 -3.29 3.25 16.60
CA THR A 189 -3.06 3.48 15.19
C THR A 189 -3.68 2.34 14.38
N THR A 190 -4.49 2.65 13.39
CA THR A 190 -4.97 1.64 12.44
C THR A 190 -3.81 1.20 11.54
N ILE A 191 -3.50 -0.08 11.59
CA ILE A 191 -2.45 -0.71 10.78
C ILE A 191 -3.11 -1.50 9.65
N ILE A 192 -2.64 -1.27 8.43
CA ILE A 192 -3.08 -2.00 7.25
C ILE A 192 -2.02 -3.03 6.89
N LEU A 193 -2.30 -4.30 7.14
CA LEU A 193 -1.42 -5.41 6.75
C LEU A 193 -1.63 -5.74 5.28
N ASN A 194 -0.68 -5.37 4.43
CA ASN A 194 -0.77 -5.64 3.00
C ASN A 194 -0.47 -7.12 2.69
N HIS A 195 -1.15 -7.65 1.67
CA HIS A 195 -0.91 -8.99 1.12
C HIS A 195 -0.95 -10.11 2.15
N PHE A 196 -1.84 -9.97 3.12
CA PHE A 196 -2.14 -10.99 4.14
C PHE A 196 -0.91 -11.53 4.88
N GLY A 197 0.04 -10.65 5.24
CA GLY A 197 1.26 -11.06 5.94
C GLY A 197 2.23 -11.85 5.08
N GLY A 198 2.27 -11.54 3.77
CA GLY A 198 3.37 -11.87 2.88
C GLY A 198 3.61 -13.36 2.60
N LEU A 199 2.59 -14.20 2.61
CA LEU A 199 2.70 -15.59 2.18
C LEU A 199 2.89 -15.68 0.65
N LEU A 200 4.09 -15.37 0.19
CA LEU A 200 4.44 -15.41 -1.22
C LEU A 200 4.86 -16.84 -1.61
N GLY A 201 4.04 -17.53 -2.41
CA GLY A 201 4.24 -18.91 -2.79
C GLY A 201 5.57 -19.26 -3.47
N GLY A 202 6.36 -18.27 -3.90
CA GLY A 202 7.70 -18.45 -4.46
C GLY A 202 8.85 -18.41 -3.45
N LEU A 203 8.63 -17.94 -2.24
CA LEU A 203 9.65 -17.83 -1.17
C LEU A 203 9.67 -19.06 -0.25
N VAL A 204 8.65 -19.90 -0.33
CA VAL A 204 8.52 -21.10 0.50
C VAL A 204 9.40 -22.20 -0.04
N ARG A 205 10.63 -22.32 0.49
CA ARG A 205 11.59 -23.38 0.16
C ARG A 205 11.48 -24.63 1.05
N SER A 206 10.69 -24.58 2.12
CA SER A 206 10.39 -25.68 3.03
C SER A 206 9.10 -26.42 2.63
N SER A 207 8.75 -27.49 3.32
CA SER A 207 7.49 -28.22 3.06
C SER A 207 6.32 -27.23 3.11
N LYS A 208 5.52 -27.18 2.05
CA LYS A 208 4.45 -26.16 1.89
C LYS A 208 3.47 -26.16 3.06
N ASP A 209 3.23 -27.33 3.66
CA ASP A 209 2.22 -27.53 4.70
C ASP A 209 2.64 -26.89 6.04
N ASP A 210 3.92 -27.06 6.44
CA ASP A 210 4.42 -26.49 7.71
C ASP A 210 4.37 -24.96 7.71
N VAL A 211 4.79 -24.33 6.60
CA VAL A 211 4.79 -22.87 6.46
C VAL A 211 3.36 -22.31 6.44
N TYR A 212 2.45 -23.01 5.77
CA TYR A 212 1.05 -22.59 5.71
C TYR A 212 0.37 -22.68 7.09
N ASP A 213 0.66 -23.72 7.86
CA ASP A 213 0.11 -23.90 9.21
C ASP A 213 0.67 -22.87 10.18
N GLU A 214 1.96 -22.53 10.09
CA GLU A 214 2.57 -21.45 10.88
C GLU A 214 1.96 -20.10 10.53
N TRP A 215 1.89 -19.75 9.24
CA TRP A 215 1.26 -18.53 8.78
C TRP A 215 -0.20 -18.43 9.25
N ARG A 216 -0.97 -19.50 9.12
CA ARG A 216 -2.38 -19.53 9.54
C ARG A 216 -2.54 -19.28 11.04
N LYS A 217 -1.66 -19.85 11.85
CA LYS A 217 -1.63 -19.63 13.29
C LYS A 217 -1.32 -18.17 13.62
N ASP A 218 -0.30 -17.60 12.98
CA ASP A 218 0.07 -16.21 13.19
C ASP A 218 -1.05 -15.26 12.77
N MET A 219 -1.70 -15.50 11.62
CA MET A 219 -2.82 -14.69 11.18
C MET A 219 -4.03 -14.77 12.11
N ALA A 220 -4.29 -15.92 12.73
CA ALA A 220 -5.33 -16.04 13.74
C ALA A 220 -5.06 -15.15 14.96
N GLU A 221 -3.80 -15.08 15.42
CA GLU A 221 -3.41 -14.19 16.52
C GLU A 221 -3.42 -12.70 16.10
N VAL A 222 -3.04 -12.39 14.86
CA VAL A 222 -3.11 -11.02 14.31
C VAL A 222 -4.55 -10.55 14.21
N ALA A 223 -5.49 -11.42 13.85
CA ALA A 223 -6.91 -11.11 13.76
C ALA A 223 -7.55 -10.71 15.10
N GLU A 224 -6.91 -11.04 16.22
CA GLU A 224 -7.34 -10.58 17.55
C GLU A 224 -6.95 -9.13 17.85
N CYS A 225 -6.10 -8.51 17.03
CA CYS A 225 -5.68 -7.12 17.19
C CYS A 225 -6.73 -6.18 16.59
N PRO A 226 -7.52 -5.42 17.40
CA PRO A 226 -8.63 -4.60 16.90
C PRO A 226 -8.20 -3.42 16.03
N ASN A 227 -6.91 -3.08 16.07
CA ASN A 227 -6.31 -2.01 15.29
C ASN A 227 -5.66 -2.50 13.98
N VAL A 228 -5.81 -3.76 13.60
CA VAL A 228 -5.25 -4.32 12.36
C VAL A 228 -6.36 -4.64 11.37
N VAL A 229 -6.16 -4.20 10.14
CA VAL A 229 -6.97 -4.56 8.96
C VAL A 229 -6.06 -5.16 7.91
N ALA A 230 -6.46 -6.27 7.30
CA ALA A 230 -5.66 -6.91 6.26
C ALA A 230 -6.20 -6.61 4.87
N LYS A 231 -5.31 -6.42 3.91
CA LYS A 231 -5.60 -6.43 2.47
C LYS A 231 -5.31 -7.82 1.90
N LEU A 232 -6.21 -8.28 1.06
CA LEU A 232 -6.08 -9.52 0.29
C LEU A 232 -5.04 -9.37 -0.81
#